data_f185648a967bf6fe4d072f29bb7e8f06
#
_entry.id   f185648a967bf6fe4d072f29bb7e8f06
#
_cell.length_a   1.000
_cell.length_b   1.000
_cell.length_c   1.000
_cell.angle_alpha   90.00
_cell.angle_beta   90.00
_cell.angle_gamma   90.00
#
_symmetry.space_group_name_H-M   'P 1'
#
loop_
_entity.id
_entity.type
_entity.pdbx_description
1 polymer ?
#
loop_
_entity_poly.entity_id
_entity_poly.type
_entity_poly.pdbx_seq_one_letter_code
_entity_poly.pdbx_strand_id
1 'polypeptide(L)'
;TGRILPVRPLPCVVPCKLYFDGFKTDGGEMVWGRNTSFYDGSDGLEMRNEYPNAYIEAYYDFTEENTGTGMTFSRAGTAGVQSTGVFWAGDQSSTFDALQDSISAGLSAGISGIPFWGWDLAGFTGDFPTAELYKRSTQAAAFAPIMQFHSEKANPSPSEERSPWNVQERTGDDTIIPTFRYYVNTRMNILPYIYSEAQQCTEDGTPLMRAMMIDFPEDPEAYDLEEQYMFGRSLLVAPVLEEGQTVKEIYLPEGEWIDFFHNALTAGGGTKNYYCDVDSIPVYVRNGSIIPMNLNEDYELGGSIGNDVDNYTNLTFRVYPKGDSSYTLVHSDRSTMTVSASEDFKNSSVSVSIPAAAIPVTTQVFGTEPTGVTVNGQAIQRAATLDEFQAAQTA
;
A
#
# COMPACT_ATOMS: atom_id res chain seq x y z
N THR A 1 38.49 6.06 -1.30
CA THR A 1 38.01 6.07 0.08
C THR A 1 38.11 7.48 0.65
N GLY A 2 37.25 8.38 0.16
CA GLY A 2 37.13 9.74 0.66
C GLY A 2 36.28 9.72 1.93
N ARG A 3 36.86 10.09 3.07
CA ARG A 3 36.13 10.34 4.29
C ARG A 3 35.34 11.63 4.12
N ILE A 4 34.04 11.57 4.04
CA ILE A 4 33.18 12.71 4.37
C ILE A 4 33.50 13.06 5.82
N LEU A 5 33.93 14.30 6.07
CA LEU A 5 34.12 14.75 7.44
C LEU A 5 32.76 14.77 8.11
N PRO A 6 32.63 14.16 9.32
CA PRO A 6 31.37 14.16 10.02
C PRO A 6 30.94 15.62 10.24
N VAL A 7 29.72 15.96 9.82
CA VAL A 7 29.05 17.17 10.26
C VAL A 7 29.07 17.13 11.78
N ARG A 8 29.85 17.99 12.42
CA ARG A 8 29.83 18.08 13.89
C ARG A 8 28.39 18.42 14.30
N PRO A 9 27.75 17.58 15.11
CA PRO A 9 26.46 17.95 15.64
C PRO A 9 26.63 19.30 16.34
N LEU A 10 25.81 20.29 15.97
CA LEU A 10 25.67 21.51 16.76
C LEU A 10 25.33 21.06 18.20
N PRO A 11 26.00 21.53 19.23
CA PRO A 11 25.67 21.13 20.59
C PRO A 11 24.24 21.57 20.87
N CYS A 12 23.33 20.60 20.89
CA CYS A 12 21.96 20.83 21.32
C CYS A 12 22.02 21.08 22.85
N VAL A 13 21.94 22.35 23.26
CA VAL A 13 22.03 22.78 24.68
C VAL A 13 20.72 22.58 25.42
N VAL A 14 19.77 21.85 24.86
CA VAL A 14 18.50 21.50 25.51
C VAL A 14 18.41 19.98 25.59
N PRO A 15 18.25 19.38 26.77
CA PRO A 15 17.97 17.95 26.89
C PRO A 15 16.50 17.70 26.55
N CYS A 16 16.10 18.02 25.33
CA CYS A 16 14.87 17.52 24.77
C CYS A 16 15.17 16.14 24.23
N LYS A 17 14.66 15.10 24.88
CA LYS A 17 14.46 13.82 24.22
C LYS A 17 13.46 14.08 23.10
N LEU A 18 13.95 14.39 21.94
CA LEU A 18 13.13 14.43 20.72
C LEU A 18 12.84 12.98 20.39
N TYR A 19 11.60 12.59 20.59
CA TYR A 19 11.10 11.29 20.11
C TYR A 19 10.78 11.47 18.64
N PHE A 20 11.61 10.97 17.76
CA PHE A 20 11.37 10.87 16.33
C PHE A 20 11.81 9.48 15.87
N ASP A 21 11.07 8.91 14.93
CA ASP A 21 11.33 7.57 14.38
C ASP A 21 12.03 7.65 13.02
N GLY A 22 12.02 8.81 12.37
CA GLY A 22 12.63 9.06 11.08
C GLY A 22 12.52 10.50 10.61
N PHE A 23 13.00 10.77 9.41
CA PHE A 23 12.94 12.09 8.79
C PHE A 23 12.27 12.04 7.41
N LYS A 24 11.43 13.04 7.13
CA LYS A 24 11.10 13.39 5.75
C LYS A 24 12.23 14.26 5.23
N THR A 25 12.99 13.74 4.26
CA THR A 25 14.16 14.38 3.67
C THR A 25 13.79 15.00 2.34
N ASP A 26 13.34 16.24 2.40
CA ASP A 26 12.91 17.00 1.23
C ASP A 26 14.10 17.60 0.48
N GLY A 27 14.01 17.73 -0.85
CA GLY A 27 15.09 18.19 -1.69
C GLY A 27 16.14 17.12 -1.98
N GLY A 28 17.40 17.53 -2.10
CA GLY A 28 18.54 16.65 -2.41
C GLY A 28 18.88 16.56 -3.90
N GLU A 29 17.99 16.96 -4.80
CA GLU A 29 18.21 16.96 -6.24
C GLU A 29 18.88 18.22 -6.80
N MET A 30 19.16 19.24 -5.98
CA MET A 30 19.51 20.62 -6.38
C MET A 30 20.97 20.80 -6.77
N VAL A 31 21.62 19.81 -7.37
CA VAL A 31 22.98 19.93 -7.88
C VAL A 31 22.95 20.01 -9.40
N TRP A 32 23.11 21.25 -9.93
CA TRP A 32 22.95 21.54 -11.35
C TRP A 32 24.26 21.95 -12.01
N GLY A 33 24.68 21.17 -13.01
CA GLY A 33 25.79 21.53 -13.92
C GLY A 33 27.16 21.58 -13.27
N ARG A 34 28.18 21.96 -14.07
CA ARG A 34 29.58 21.94 -13.68
C ARG A 34 30.03 23.09 -12.78
N ASN A 35 29.16 24.11 -12.55
CA ASN A 35 29.55 25.31 -11.79
C ASN A 35 29.54 25.09 -10.26
N THR A 36 29.03 23.95 -9.81
CA THR A 36 29.11 23.56 -8.40
C THR A 36 30.43 22.84 -8.17
N SER A 37 31.19 23.24 -7.16
CA SER A 37 32.44 22.57 -6.77
C SER A 37 32.30 22.01 -5.36
N PHE A 38 32.69 20.77 -5.20
CA PHE A 38 32.71 20.07 -3.92
C PHE A 38 34.12 20.12 -3.30
N TYR A 39 34.20 19.81 -2.01
CA TYR A 39 35.46 19.87 -1.23
C TYR A 39 36.56 18.95 -1.77
N ASP A 40 36.19 17.82 -2.33
CA ASP A 40 37.09 16.83 -2.92
C ASP A 40 37.58 17.19 -4.34
N GLY A 41 37.09 18.32 -4.87
CA GLY A 41 37.42 18.82 -6.21
C GLY A 41 36.50 18.30 -7.32
N SER A 42 35.49 17.47 -7.01
CA SER A 42 34.48 17.03 -7.97
C SER A 42 33.56 18.18 -8.39
N ASP A 43 32.99 18.08 -9.58
CA ASP A 43 32.01 19.05 -10.08
C ASP A 43 30.56 18.57 -9.90
N GLY A 44 29.60 19.45 -10.16
CA GLY A 44 28.19 19.15 -9.98
C GLY A 44 27.64 18.10 -10.97
N LEU A 45 28.30 17.81 -12.09
CA LEU A 45 27.88 16.71 -12.95
C LEU A 45 28.33 15.35 -12.40
N GLU A 46 29.51 15.30 -11.82
CA GLU A 46 30.03 14.09 -11.16
C GLU A 46 29.20 13.75 -9.92
N MET A 47 28.84 14.77 -9.15
CA MET A 47 28.12 14.61 -7.89
C MET A 47 26.59 14.60 -8.01
N ARG A 48 26.05 14.80 -9.19
CA ARG A 48 24.59 14.93 -9.38
C ARG A 48 23.79 13.75 -8.84
N ASN A 49 24.29 12.54 -9.03
CA ASN A 49 23.65 11.31 -8.56
C ASN A 49 24.17 10.84 -7.20
N GLU A 50 25.39 11.24 -6.83
CA GLU A 50 25.99 10.90 -5.53
C GLU A 50 25.39 11.76 -4.40
N TYR A 51 25.14 13.06 -4.69
CA TYR A 51 24.70 14.01 -3.68
C TYR A 51 23.37 13.63 -3.00
N PRO A 52 22.28 13.26 -3.72
CA PRO A 52 21.03 12.86 -3.08
C PRO A 52 21.24 11.63 -2.19
N ASN A 53 22.06 10.67 -2.59
CA ASN A 53 22.35 9.50 -1.79
C ASN A 53 23.08 9.86 -0.48
N ALA A 54 24.16 10.63 -0.59
CA ALA A 54 24.90 11.11 0.59
C ALA A 54 24.05 11.97 1.53
N TYR A 55 23.13 12.77 0.96
CA TYR A 55 22.17 13.55 1.73
C TYR A 55 21.22 12.65 2.55
N ILE A 56 20.64 11.63 1.93
CA ILE A 56 19.73 10.69 2.60
C ILE A 56 20.49 9.86 3.64
N GLU A 57 21.64 9.31 3.27
CA GLU A 57 22.47 8.49 4.16
C GLU A 57 22.83 9.23 5.46
N ALA A 58 23.11 10.52 5.38
CA ALA A 58 23.42 11.32 6.58
C ALA A 58 22.25 11.36 7.58
N TYR A 59 21.00 11.41 7.10
CA TYR A 59 19.81 11.34 7.97
C TYR A 59 19.51 9.93 8.43
N TYR A 60 19.69 8.96 7.55
CA TYR A 60 19.50 7.56 7.87
C TYR A 60 20.44 7.11 8.99
N ASP A 61 21.74 7.35 8.83
CA ASP A 61 22.77 7.01 9.82
C ASP A 61 22.48 7.70 11.16
N PHE A 62 22.13 9.00 11.11
CA PHE A 62 21.78 9.73 12.33
C PHE A 62 20.56 9.11 13.03
N THR A 63 19.54 8.69 12.27
CA THR A 63 18.35 8.06 12.85
C THR A 63 18.71 6.71 13.46
N GLU A 64 19.47 5.87 12.73
CA GLU A 64 19.89 4.56 13.19
C GLU A 64 20.72 4.65 14.48
N GLU A 65 21.70 5.56 14.51
CA GLU A 65 22.54 5.79 15.71
C GLU A 65 21.77 6.23 16.95
N ASN A 66 20.66 6.98 16.79
CA ASN A 66 19.95 7.60 17.90
C ASN A 66 18.66 6.86 18.31
N THR A 67 18.04 6.09 17.40
CA THR A 67 16.78 5.38 17.67
C THR A 67 16.92 3.85 17.57
N GLY A 68 17.99 3.36 16.96
CA GLY A 68 18.21 1.93 16.66
C GLY A 68 17.49 1.45 15.40
N THR A 69 16.84 2.36 14.67
CA THR A 69 16.17 2.07 13.38
C THR A 69 16.36 3.23 12.43
N GLY A 70 17.11 3.04 11.34
CA GLY A 70 17.24 4.04 10.29
C GLY A 70 15.92 4.16 9.51
N MET A 71 15.43 5.38 9.31
CA MET A 71 14.24 5.65 8.50
C MET A 71 14.29 7.02 7.85
N THR A 72 14.16 7.07 6.53
CA THR A 72 13.95 8.30 5.78
C THR A 72 12.74 8.21 4.87
N PHE A 73 12.12 9.35 4.60
CA PHE A 73 11.08 9.52 3.58
C PHE A 73 11.56 10.60 2.62
N SER A 74 12.06 10.17 1.46
CA SER A 74 12.93 10.98 0.60
C SER A 74 12.27 11.26 -0.74
N ARG A 75 12.59 12.44 -1.32
CA ARG A 75 12.14 12.83 -2.67
C ARG A 75 13.12 12.44 -3.75
N ALA A 76 14.40 12.67 -3.54
CA ALA A 76 15.45 12.39 -4.48
C ALA A 76 16.27 11.17 -4.04
N GLY A 77 16.81 10.45 -5.01
CA GLY A 77 17.68 9.31 -4.78
C GLY A 77 18.08 8.66 -6.09
N THR A 78 19.12 7.84 -6.05
CA THR A 78 19.57 7.03 -7.18
C THR A 78 19.90 5.62 -6.71
N ALA A 79 20.48 4.78 -7.57
CA ALA A 79 20.90 3.43 -7.19
C ALA A 79 21.78 3.48 -5.93
N GLY A 80 21.47 2.67 -4.94
CA GLY A 80 22.14 2.59 -3.64
C GLY A 80 21.29 3.02 -2.45
N VAL A 81 20.21 3.79 -2.64
CA VAL A 81 19.37 4.28 -1.54
C VAL A 81 18.19 3.37 -1.18
N GLN A 82 18.05 2.24 -1.84
CA GLN A 82 16.90 1.33 -1.64
C GLN A 82 16.73 0.86 -0.20
N SER A 83 17.80 0.83 0.57
CA SER A 83 17.82 0.39 1.98
C SER A 83 17.55 1.51 2.98
N THR A 84 17.45 2.77 2.56
CA THR A 84 17.37 3.91 3.50
C THR A 84 15.96 4.29 3.93
N GLY A 85 14.92 3.79 3.26
CA GLY A 85 13.55 4.09 3.64
C GLY A 85 12.57 4.10 2.46
N VAL A 86 11.67 5.08 2.46
CA VAL A 86 10.57 5.19 1.50
C VAL A 86 10.69 6.48 0.70
N PHE A 87 9.99 6.53 -0.46
CA PHE A 87 10.09 7.65 -1.41
C PHE A 87 8.71 8.16 -1.83
N TRP A 88 8.65 9.43 -2.28
CA TRP A 88 7.42 10.01 -2.82
C TRP A 88 7.70 10.83 -4.10
N ALA A 89 6.61 11.10 -4.84
CA ALA A 89 6.64 11.74 -6.16
C ALA A 89 7.06 13.24 -6.16
N GLY A 90 7.29 13.86 -5.00
CA GLY A 90 7.57 15.29 -4.90
C GLY A 90 6.31 16.15 -4.91
N ASP A 91 6.43 17.37 -5.41
CA ASP A 91 5.43 18.44 -5.32
C ASP A 91 4.52 18.48 -6.56
N GLN A 92 3.80 17.37 -6.83
CA GLN A 92 2.93 17.26 -8.01
C GLN A 92 1.72 18.20 -7.94
N SER A 93 1.24 18.61 -9.11
CA SER A 93 0.03 19.42 -9.24
C SER A 93 -1.23 18.61 -8.91
N SER A 94 -2.30 19.32 -8.51
CA SER A 94 -3.61 18.69 -8.27
C SER A 94 -4.38 18.49 -9.57
N THR A 95 -3.94 17.54 -10.40
CA THR A 95 -4.54 17.17 -11.67
C THR A 95 -4.59 15.64 -11.85
N PHE A 96 -5.46 15.15 -12.72
CA PHE A 96 -5.49 13.74 -13.09
C PHE A 96 -4.20 13.29 -13.79
N ASP A 97 -3.65 14.13 -14.68
CA ASP A 97 -2.36 13.86 -15.33
C ASP A 97 -1.24 13.63 -14.31
N ALA A 98 -1.16 14.50 -13.29
CA ALA A 98 -0.15 14.35 -12.23
C ALA A 98 -0.38 13.13 -11.33
N LEU A 99 -1.63 12.69 -11.14
CA LEU A 99 -1.95 11.43 -10.47
C LEU A 99 -1.48 10.24 -11.30
N GLN A 100 -1.75 10.24 -12.61
CA GLN A 100 -1.28 9.22 -13.56
C GLN A 100 0.25 9.15 -13.59
N ASP A 101 0.91 10.31 -13.73
CA ASP A 101 2.37 10.41 -13.71
C ASP A 101 2.97 9.88 -12.40
N SER A 102 2.31 10.12 -11.25
CA SER A 102 2.78 9.64 -9.94
C SER A 102 2.74 8.11 -9.84
N ILE A 103 1.73 7.48 -10.45
CA ILE A 103 1.61 6.01 -10.50
C ILE A 103 2.66 5.43 -11.45
N SER A 104 2.75 5.95 -12.68
CA SER A 104 3.73 5.50 -13.68
C SER A 104 5.17 5.68 -13.17
N ALA A 105 5.47 6.82 -12.52
CA ALA A 105 6.76 7.04 -11.87
C ALA A 105 7.04 6.04 -10.75
N GLY A 106 6.02 5.67 -9.96
CA GLY A 106 6.14 4.65 -8.91
C GLY A 106 6.45 3.28 -9.48
N LEU A 107 5.82 2.88 -10.58
CA LEU A 107 6.13 1.62 -11.27
C LEU A 107 7.56 1.62 -11.81
N SER A 108 8.00 2.71 -12.42
CA SER A 108 9.36 2.90 -12.92
C SER A 108 10.40 2.89 -11.78
N ALA A 109 10.10 3.55 -10.67
CA ALA A 109 10.94 3.53 -9.47
C ALA A 109 11.04 2.11 -8.90
N GLY A 110 9.93 1.37 -8.87
CA GLY A 110 9.90 -0.03 -8.44
C GLY A 110 10.79 -0.93 -9.26
N ILE A 111 10.74 -0.83 -10.61
CA ILE A 111 11.64 -1.56 -11.51
C ILE A 111 13.11 -1.17 -11.28
N SER A 112 13.36 0.08 -10.86
CA SER A 112 14.69 0.59 -10.53
C SER A 112 15.16 0.21 -9.11
N GLY A 113 14.37 -0.59 -8.36
CA GLY A 113 14.71 -1.12 -7.05
C GLY A 113 14.22 -0.29 -5.86
N ILE A 114 13.33 0.67 -6.04
CA ILE A 114 12.67 1.41 -4.96
C ILE A 114 11.41 0.66 -4.52
N PRO A 115 11.40 -0.02 -3.37
CA PRO A 115 10.31 -0.93 -3.01
C PRO A 115 9.06 -0.21 -2.49
N PHE A 116 9.22 1.00 -1.94
CA PHE A 116 8.14 1.72 -1.26
C PHE A 116 8.00 3.13 -1.80
N TRP A 117 6.88 3.39 -2.43
CA TRP A 117 6.55 4.61 -3.14
C TRP A 117 5.22 5.20 -2.67
N GLY A 118 5.10 6.52 -2.74
CA GLY A 118 3.85 7.22 -2.49
C GLY A 118 3.82 8.57 -3.20
N TRP A 119 2.74 9.29 -2.98
CA TRP A 119 2.54 10.66 -3.49
C TRP A 119 1.68 11.46 -2.52
N ASP A 120 1.67 12.76 -2.67
CA ASP A 120 0.78 13.64 -1.92
C ASP A 120 -0.65 13.51 -2.48
N LEU A 121 -1.56 13.04 -1.67
CA LEU A 121 -2.92 12.71 -2.06
C LEU A 121 -3.63 13.91 -2.69
N ALA A 122 -4.11 13.71 -3.92
CA ALA A 122 -4.73 14.72 -4.78
C ALA A 122 -3.84 15.93 -5.09
N GLY A 123 -2.51 15.78 -4.96
CA GLY A 123 -1.50 16.79 -5.32
C GLY A 123 -1.06 17.67 -4.16
N PHE A 124 0.12 18.24 -4.31
CA PHE A 124 0.77 19.14 -3.34
C PHE A 124 0.53 20.61 -3.69
N THR A 125 0.67 20.98 -4.95
CA THR A 125 0.67 22.37 -5.45
C THR A 125 -0.38 22.59 -6.55
N GLY A 126 -0.43 23.82 -7.07
CA GLY A 126 -1.35 24.22 -8.14
C GLY A 126 -2.77 24.50 -7.63
N ASP A 127 -3.74 24.41 -8.54
CA ASP A 127 -5.14 24.65 -8.22
C ASP A 127 -5.65 23.66 -7.18
N PHE A 128 -6.67 24.07 -6.43
CA PHE A 128 -7.24 23.21 -5.41
C PHE A 128 -7.94 22.00 -6.08
N PRO A 129 -7.79 20.77 -5.55
CA PRO A 129 -8.31 19.58 -6.21
C PRO A 129 -9.83 19.58 -6.32
N THR A 130 -10.34 18.99 -7.40
CA THR A 130 -11.76 18.68 -7.52
C THR A 130 -12.15 17.57 -6.54
N ALA A 131 -13.43 17.45 -6.23
CA ALA A 131 -13.94 16.37 -5.38
C ALA A 131 -13.65 14.99 -5.99
N GLU A 132 -13.80 14.85 -7.31
CA GLU A 132 -13.53 13.59 -8.00
C GLU A 132 -12.05 13.23 -7.92
N LEU A 133 -11.13 14.15 -8.22
CA LEU A 133 -9.68 13.91 -8.11
C LEU A 133 -9.31 13.45 -6.70
N TYR A 134 -9.89 14.08 -5.66
CA TYR A 134 -9.61 13.70 -4.28
C TYR A 134 -10.06 12.28 -3.97
N LYS A 135 -11.25 11.90 -4.40
CA LYS A 135 -11.78 10.54 -4.22
C LYS A 135 -10.94 9.51 -4.97
N ARG A 136 -10.64 9.75 -6.26
CA ARG A 136 -9.83 8.84 -7.10
C ARG A 136 -8.42 8.66 -6.54
N SER A 137 -7.79 9.76 -6.10
CA SER A 137 -6.47 9.69 -5.47
C SER A 137 -6.51 8.94 -4.12
N THR A 138 -7.56 9.11 -3.33
CA THR A 138 -7.78 8.36 -2.08
C THR A 138 -7.90 6.86 -2.34
N GLN A 139 -8.67 6.48 -3.35
CA GLN A 139 -8.86 5.08 -3.76
C GLN A 139 -7.53 4.44 -4.17
N ALA A 140 -6.77 5.11 -5.03
CA ALA A 140 -5.47 4.62 -5.48
C ALA A 140 -4.47 4.52 -4.31
N ALA A 141 -4.40 5.55 -3.47
CA ALA A 141 -3.46 5.59 -2.34
C ALA A 141 -3.74 4.55 -1.25
N ALA A 142 -4.99 4.08 -1.11
CA ALA A 142 -5.33 2.98 -0.20
C ALA A 142 -4.62 1.67 -0.56
N PHE A 143 -4.26 1.49 -1.84
CA PHE A 143 -3.53 0.34 -2.39
C PHE A 143 -2.14 0.73 -2.91
N ALA A 144 -1.51 1.72 -2.30
CA ALA A 144 -0.13 2.11 -2.53
C ALA A 144 0.74 1.82 -1.29
N PRO A 145 2.07 1.68 -1.42
CA PRO A 145 2.93 1.47 -0.26
C PRO A 145 2.77 2.57 0.79
N ILE A 146 2.75 3.83 0.38
CA ILE A 146 2.58 4.98 1.27
C ILE A 146 1.28 5.72 0.91
N MET A 147 0.47 6.02 1.93
CA MET A 147 -0.71 6.85 1.82
C MET A 147 -0.58 8.04 2.75
N GLN A 148 -0.57 9.25 2.20
CA GLN A 148 -0.49 10.49 2.97
C GLN A 148 -1.26 11.60 2.27
N PHE A 149 -1.77 12.56 3.02
CA PHE A 149 -2.09 13.87 2.48
C PHE A 149 -1.07 14.90 2.99
N HIS A 150 -0.55 15.68 2.08
CA HIS A 150 0.39 16.76 2.34
C HIS A 150 0.21 17.80 1.24
N SER A 151 0.40 19.07 1.55
CA SER A 151 0.17 20.12 0.57
C SER A 151 0.89 21.39 0.92
N GLU A 152 1.15 22.20 -0.11
CA GLU A 152 1.64 23.56 0.04
C GLU A 152 0.66 24.37 0.90
N LYS A 153 1.21 25.17 1.80
CA LYS A 153 0.45 26.07 2.65
C LYS A 153 0.62 27.51 2.15
N ALA A 154 -0.12 27.86 1.11
CA ALA A 154 0.03 29.15 0.47
C ALA A 154 -0.53 30.32 1.31
N ASN A 155 -1.61 30.10 2.10
CA ASN A 155 -2.25 31.13 2.90
C ASN A 155 -2.82 30.61 4.22
N PRO A 156 -2.73 31.38 5.31
CA PRO A 156 -3.26 30.96 6.61
C PRO A 156 -4.80 30.95 6.69
N SER A 157 -5.52 31.56 5.72
CA SER A 157 -6.98 31.58 5.78
C SER A 157 -7.62 31.97 4.43
N PRO A 158 -8.53 31.17 3.88
CA PRO A 158 -8.84 29.79 4.28
C PRO A 158 -7.62 28.90 4.04
N SER A 159 -7.50 27.83 4.84
CA SER A 159 -6.40 26.89 4.67
C SER A 159 -6.47 26.22 3.29
N GLU A 160 -5.35 26.21 2.59
CA GLU A 160 -5.19 25.52 1.30
C GLU A 160 -4.69 24.08 1.48
N GLU A 161 -4.56 23.63 2.72
CA GLU A 161 -4.24 22.24 3.01
C GLU A 161 -5.29 21.31 2.39
N ARG A 162 -4.81 20.27 1.72
CA ARG A 162 -5.66 19.29 1.02
C ARG A 162 -6.05 18.14 1.93
N SER A 163 -6.42 18.45 3.17
CA SER A 163 -7.02 17.47 4.08
C SER A 163 -8.45 17.15 3.65
N PRO A 164 -8.99 15.96 3.98
CA PRO A 164 -10.36 15.60 3.58
C PRO A 164 -11.41 16.59 4.09
N TRP A 165 -11.19 17.19 5.26
CA TRP A 165 -12.09 18.20 5.84
C TRP A 165 -12.11 19.49 5.01
N ASN A 166 -10.93 20.00 4.64
CA ASN A 166 -10.83 21.22 3.84
C ASN A 166 -11.36 20.98 2.41
N VAL A 167 -11.11 19.81 1.84
CA VAL A 167 -11.61 19.48 0.51
C VAL A 167 -13.13 19.38 0.52
N GLN A 168 -13.72 18.73 1.51
CA GLN A 168 -15.18 18.68 1.67
C GLN A 168 -15.78 20.09 1.82
N GLU A 169 -15.20 20.92 2.70
CA GLU A 169 -15.70 22.29 2.93
C GLU A 169 -15.61 23.16 1.66
N ARG A 170 -14.49 23.09 0.94
CA ARG A 170 -14.25 23.96 -0.23
C ARG A 170 -14.96 23.51 -1.49
N THR A 171 -15.13 22.21 -1.68
CA THR A 171 -15.88 21.66 -2.85
C THR A 171 -17.37 21.62 -2.62
N GLY A 172 -17.82 21.59 -1.36
CA GLY A 172 -19.23 21.41 -0.99
C GLY A 172 -19.72 19.98 -1.21
N ASP A 173 -18.84 19.01 -1.47
CA ASP A 173 -19.19 17.60 -1.64
C ASP A 173 -19.09 16.86 -0.29
N ASP A 174 -20.24 16.59 0.32
CA ASP A 174 -20.35 15.96 1.63
C ASP A 174 -20.00 14.47 1.66
N THR A 175 -19.70 13.87 0.50
CA THR A 175 -19.27 12.48 0.38
C THR A 175 -17.73 12.31 0.49
N ILE A 176 -16.94 13.38 0.51
CA ILE A 176 -15.47 13.32 0.61
C ILE A 176 -15.01 12.59 1.87
N ILE A 177 -15.47 13.04 3.05
CA ILE A 177 -15.08 12.42 4.32
C ILE A 177 -15.56 10.97 4.43
N PRO A 178 -16.82 10.63 4.09
CA PRO A 178 -17.25 9.23 4.03
C PRO A 178 -16.39 8.35 3.12
N THR A 179 -16.11 8.79 1.89
CA THR A 179 -15.26 8.04 0.94
C THR A 179 -13.83 7.88 1.48
N PHE A 180 -13.22 8.97 1.95
CA PHE A 180 -11.89 8.93 2.55
C PHE A 180 -11.85 7.94 3.73
N ARG A 181 -12.80 8.01 4.64
CA ARG A 181 -12.90 7.12 5.80
C ARG A 181 -13.04 5.65 5.39
N TYR A 182 -13.87 5.36 4.39
CA TYR A 182 -14.05 4.00 3.89
C TYR A 182 -12.73 3.40 3.38
N TYR A 183 -11.98 4.15 2.55
CA TYR A 183 -10.73 3.64 1.98
C TYR A 183 -9.57 3.62 2.97
N VAL A 184 -9.51 4.55 3.91
CA VAL A 184 -8.54 4.48 5.02
C VAL A 184 -8.82 3.27 5.91
N ASN A 185 -10.08 3.02 6.24
CA ASN A 185 -10.45 1.83 7.00
C ASN A 185 -10.16 0.55 6.19
N THR A 186 -10.46 0.51 4.89
CA THR A 186 -10.10 -0.62 4.02
C THR A 186 -8.60 -0.87 4.05
N ARG A 187 -7.77 0.19 3.96
CA ARG A 187 -6.31 0.07 4.10
C ARG A 187 -5.90 -0.49 5.46
N MET A 188 -6.50 0.00 6.55
CA MET A 188 -6.25 -0.52 7.89
C MET A 188 -6.70 -1.98 8.02
N ASN A 189 -7.82 -2.35 7.39
CA ASN A 189 -8.27 -3.74 7.38
C ASN A 189 -7.27 -4.69 6.69
N ILE A 190 -6.63 -4.26 5.59
CA ILE A 190 -5.62 -5.07 4.89
C ILE A 190 -4.19 -4.82 5.39
N LEU A 191 -4.00 -4.10 6.49
CA LEU A 191 -2.67 -3.81 7.05
C LEU A 191 -1.85 -5.08 7.33
N PRO A 192 -2.44 -6.20 7.85
CA PRO A 192 -1.70 -7.46 8.01
C PRO A 192 -1.11 -7.99 6.70
N TYR A 193 -1.85 -7.84 5.59
CA TYR A 193 -1.36 -8.16 4.26
C TYR A 193 -0.25 -7.18 3.83
N ILE A 194 -0.50 -5.87 3.93
CA ILE A 194 0.47 -4.83 3.52
C ILE A 194 1.80 -5.02 4.25
N TYR A 195 1.77 -5.21 5.56
CA TYR A 195 2.98 -5.38 6.36
C TYR A 195 3.74 -6.66 5.99
N SER A 196 3.04 -7.78 5.82
CA SER A 196 3.67 -9.05 5.43
C SER A 196 4.29 -8.99 4.03
N GLU A 197 3.62 -8.37 3.06
CA GLU A 197 4.16 -8.16 1.72
C GLU A 197 5.35 -7.19 1.75
N ALA A 198 5.30 -6.13 2.59
CA ALA A 198 6.41 -5.20 2.76
C ALA A 198 7.64 -5.89 3.37
N GLN A 199 7.48 -6.79 4.35
CA GLN A 199 8.59 -7.59 4.87
C GLN A 199 9.21 -8.47 3.77
N GLN A 200 8.38 -9.11 2.94
CA GLN A 200 8.86 -9.90 1.81
C GLN A 200 9.65 -9.03 0.81
N CYS A 201 9.20 -7.80 0.55
CA CYS A 201 9.93 -6.85 -0.30
C CYS A 201 11.34 -6.54 0.23
N THR A 202 11.52 -6.51 1.55
CA THR A 202 12.86 -6.29 2.14
C THR A 202 13.78 -7.50 2.02
N GLU A 203 13.23 -8.69 1.83
CA GLU A 203 14.00 -9.92 1.68
C GLU A 203 14.42 -10.20 0.24
N ASP A 204 13.54 -9.95 -0.73
CA ASP A 204 13.78 -10.31 -2.13
C ASP A 204 14.01 -9.10 -3.06
N GLY A 205 13.80 -7.86 -2.56
CA GLY A 205 13.96 -6.62 -3.33
C GLY A 205 12.83 -6.33 -4.31
N THR A 206 11.76 -7.14 -4.33
CA THR A 206 10.60 -6.91 -5.19
C THR A 206 9.78 -5.74 -4.65
N PRO A 207 9.35 -4.76 -5.48
CA PRO A 207 8.57 -3.64 -4.97
C PRO A 207 7.17 -4.07 -4.49
N LEU A 208 6.60 -3.35 -3.53
CA LEU A 208 5.24 -3.61 -3.05
C LEU A 208 4.19 -3.21 -4.10
N MET A 209 4.43 -2.11 -4.83
CA MET A 209 3.67 -1.67 -5.99
C MET A 209 4.44 -2.10 -7.26
N ARG A 210 4.01 -3.17 -7.91
CA ARG A 210 4.75 -3.89 -8.95
C ARG A 210 4.20 -3.61 -10.33
N ALA A 211 5.05 -3.18 -11.26
CA ALA A 211 4.68 -3.22 -12.67
C ALA A 211 4.28 -4.64 -13.08
N MET A 212 3.23 -4.77 -13.89
CA MET A 212 2.65 -6.07 -14.26
C MET A 212 3.68 -7.05 -14.82
N MET A 213 4.67 -6.57 -15.57
CA MET A 213 5.74 -7.39 -16.16
C MET A 213 6.64 -8.08 -15.12
N ILE A 214 6.68 -7.62 -13.86
CA ILE A 214 7.46 -8.28 -12.79
C ILE A 214 6.82 -9.63 -12.42
N ASP A 215 5.49 -9.67 -12.31
CA ASP A 215 4.75 -10.88 -11.94
C ASP A 215 4.36 -11.74 -13.16
N PHE A 216 4.37 -11.16 -14.37
CA PHE A 216 3.96 -11.81 -15.63
C PHE A 216 5.01 -11.58 -16.73
N PRO A 217 6.27 -12.01 -16.54
CA PRO A 217 7.36 -11.74 -17.49
C PRO A 217 7.20 -12.46 -18.84
N GLU A 218 6.40 -13.52 -18.92
CA GLU A 218 6.13 -14.26 -20.17
C GLU A 218 4.90 -13.71 -20.93
N ASP A 219 4.21 -12.74 -20.37
CA ASP A 219 3.03 -12.13 -20.96
C ASP A 219 3.38 -10.80 -21.65
N PRO A 220 3.39 -10.73 -22.99
CA PRO A 220 3.77 -9.50 -23.71
C PRO A 220 2.86 -8.31 -23.42
N GLU A 221 1.58 -8.53 -23.14
CA GLU A 221 0.60 -7.48 -22.84
C GLU A 221 0.90 -6.81 -21.47
N ALA A 222 1.64 -7.49 -20.59
CA ALA A 222 1.99 -6.97 -19.27
C ALA A 222 3.06 -5.87 -19.29
N TYR A 223 3.77 -5.68 -20.43
CA TYR A 223 4.91 -4.77 -20.50
C TYR A 223 4.53 -3.29 -20.69
N ASP A 224 3.42 -3.03 -21.32
CA ASP A 224 2.98 -1.66 -21.67
C ASP A 224 1.87 -1.15 -20.73
N LEU A 225 1.67 -1.80 -19.57
CA LEU A 225 0.62 -1.44 -18.62
C LEU A 225 1.14 -0.46 -17.55
N GLU A 226 0.94 0.83 -17.76
CA GLU A 226 1.41 1.91 -16.88
C GLU A 226 0.38 2.37 -15.86
N GLU A 227 -0.89 1.96 -16.01
CA GLU A 227 -2.01 2.43 -15.18
C GLU A 227 -2.60 1.36 -14.27
N GLN A 228 -2.03 0.17 -14.26
CA GLN A 228 -2.41 -0.92 -13.37
C GLN A 228 -1.17 -1.64 -12.86
N TYR A 229 -1.30 -2.27 -11.69
CA TYR A 229 -0.16 -2.89 -11.03
C TYR A 229 -0.59 -4.02 -10.09
N MET A 230 0.36 -4.87 -9.72
CA MET A 230 0.17 -5.77 -8.59
C MET A 230 0.57 -5.04 -7.29
N PHE A 231 -0.32 -5.09 -6.30
CA PHE A 231 -0.05 -4.63 -4.95
C PHE A 231 0.23 -5.86 -4.06
N GLY A 232 1.50 -6.11 -3.77
CA GLY A 232 1.96 -7.40 -3.30
C GLY A 232 1.70 -8.50 -4.34
N ARG A 233 1.69 -9.76 -3.89
CA ARG A 233 1.59 -10.93 -4.78
C ARG A 233 0.17 -11.26 -5.23
N SER A 234 -0.83 -10.72 -4.56
CA SER A 234 -2.21 -11.22 -4.67
C SER A 234 -3.21 -10.23 -5.23
N LEU A 235 -2.98 -8.93 -5.13
CA LEU A 235 -3.95 -7.91 -5.52
C LEU A 235 -3.52 -7.19 -6.80
N LEU A 236 -4.36 -7.25 -7.84
CA LEU A 236 -4.25 -6.39 -9.03
C LEU A 236 -5.10 -5.16 -8.80
N VAL A 237 -4.51 -3.98 -8.96
CA VAL A 237 -5.14 -2.67 -8.76
C VAL A 237 -5.11 -1.89 -10.05
N ALA A 238 -6.26 -1.40 -10.51
CA ALA A 238 -6.39 -0.60 -11.73
C ALA A 238 -7.13 0.71 -11.42
N PRO A 239 -6.44 1.74 -10.93
CA PRO A 239 -7.06 3.00 -10.54
C PRO A 239 -7.74 3.69 -11.72
N VAL A 240 -8.79 4.46 -11.42
CA VAL A 240 -9.44 5.35 -12.40
C VAL A 240 -8.67 6.66 -12.43
N LEU A 241 -8.09 7.02 -13.57
CA LEU A 241 -7.11 8.09 -13.72
C LEU A 241 -7.55 9.21 -14.68
N GLU A 242 -8.79 9.19 -15.12
CA GLU A 242 -9.37 10.23 -15.97
C GLU A 242 -10.62 10.81 -15.31
N GLU A 243 -10.80 12.13 -15.43
CA GLU A 243 -11.97 12.83 -14.91
C GLU A 243 -13.25 12.37 -15.62
N GLY A 244 -14.29 12.05 -14.84
CA GLY A 244 -15.57 11.59 -15.36
C GLY A 244 -15.57 10.18 -15.96
N GLN A 245 -14.50 9.43 -15.84
CA GLN A 245 -14.42 8.07 -16.36
C GLN A 245 -15.34 7.13 -15.57
N THR A 246 -16.28 6.50 -16.28
CA THR A 246 -17.24 5.54 -15.70
C THR A 246 -17.01 4.09 -16.16
N VAL A 247 -16.06 3.89 -17.08
CA VAL A 247 -15.64 2.56 -17.55
C VAL A 247 -14.13 2.54 -17.60
N LYS A 248 -13.52 1.63 -16.84
CA LYS A 248 -12.06 1.37 -16.88
C LYS A 248 -11.81 0.06 -17.62
N GLU A 249 -10.96 0.11 -18.63
CA GLU A 249 -10.41 -1.09 -19.26
C GLU A 249 -9.29 -1.64 -18.37
N ILE A 250 -9.35 -2.96 -18.08
CA ILE A 250 -8.41 -3.64 -17.21
C ILE A 250 -7.91 -4.89 -17.92
N TYR A 251 -6.61 -5.03 -18.05
CA TYR A 251 -6.01 -6.27 -18.50
C TYR A 251 -5.89 -7.24 -17.32
N LEU A 252 -6.53 -8.38 -17.41
CA LEU A 252 -6.39 -9.49 -16.46
C LEU A 252 -5.52 -10.58 -17.11
N PRO A 253 -4.29 -10.83 -16.63
CA PRO A 253 -3.45 -11.92 -17.12
C PRO A 253 -4.13 -13.28 -17.02
N GLU A 254 -3.60 -14.30 -17.73
CA GLU A 254 -4.15 -15.65 -17.68
C GLU A 254 -4.36 -16.14 -16.25
N GLY A 255 -5.49 -16.81 -16.01
CA GLY A 255 -5.88 -17.32 -14.70
C GLY A 255 -7.29 -16.93 -14.33
N GLU A 256 -7.59 -16.99 -13.06
CA GLU A 256 -8.87 -16.57 -12.51
C GLU A 256 -8.67 -15.48 -11.49
N TRP A 257 -9.54 -14.48 -11.55
CA TRP A 257 -9.50 -13.29 -10.74
C TRP A 257 -10.83 -13.08 -10.05
N ILE A 258 -10.82 -12.62 -8.81
CA ILE A 258 -12.03 -12.33 -8.07
C ILE A 258 -12.05 -10.83 -7.74
N ASP A 259 -13.14 -10.15 -8.08
CA ASP A 259 -13.36 -8.77 -7.65
C ASP A 259 -13.29 -8.70 -6.12
N PHE A 260 -12.38 -7.88 -5.61
CA PHE A 260 -12.07 -7.81 -4.18
C PHE A 260 -13.24 -7.29 -3.33
N PHE A 261 -14.06 -6.40 -3.91
CA PHE A 261 -15.18 -5.78 -3.22
C PHE A 261 -16.50 -6.53 -3.44
N HIS A 262 -16.69 -7.10 -4.64
CA HIS A 262 -17.97 -7.71 -5.02
C HIS A 262 -17.93 -9.25 -5.05
N ASN A 263 -16.77 -9.86 -4.83
CA ASN A 263 -16.60 -11.31 -4.87
C ASN A 263 -17.06 -11.96 -6.19
N ALA A 264 -16.91 -11.27 -7.31
CA ALA A 264 -17.27 -11.79 -8.63
C ALA A 264 -16.06 -12.46 -9.28
N LEU A 265 -16.20 -13.75 -9.63
CA LEU A 265 -15.18 -14.52 -10.35
C LEU A 265 -15.15 -14.12 -11.82
N THR A 266 -13.96 -13.86 -12.33
CA THR A 266 -13.70 -13.46 -13.72
C THR A 266 -12.53 -14.24 -14.29
N ALA A 267 -12.68 -14.81 -15.48
CA ALA A 267 -11.56 -15.40 -16.21
C ALA A 267 -10.66 -14.30 -16.78
N GLY A 268 -9.35 -14.46 -16.60
CA GLY A 268 -8.33 -13.62 -17.21
C GLY A 268 -8.02 -14.01 -18.66
N GLY A 269 -6.85 -13.60 -19.15
CA GLY A 269 -6.37 -13.79 -20.51
C GLY A 269 -6.90 -12.71 -21.48
N GLY A 270 -7.01 -11.46 -21.00
CA GLY A 270 -7.40 -10.32 -21.84
C GLY A 270 -8.03 -9.16 -21.10
N THR A 271 -8.35 -8.12 -21.85
CA THR A 271 -8.95 -6.89 -21.34
C THR A 271 -10.43 -7.07 -20.99
N LYS A 272 -10.84 -6.48 -19.89
CA LYS A 272 -12.21 -6.45 -19.37
C LYS A 272 -12.62 -5.00 -19.11
N ASN A 273 -13.91 -4.71 -19.31
CA ASN A 273 -14.49 -3.43 -18.91
C ASN A 273 -15.03 -3.55 -17.49
N TYR A 274 -14.57 -2.65 -16.63
CA TYR A 274 -15.11 -2.46 -15.29
C TYR A 274 -15.94 -1.17 -15.26
N TYR A 275 -17.23 -1.30 -14.90
CA TYR A 275 -18.09 -0.14 -14.72
C TYR A 275 -17.89 0.40 -13.31
N CYS A 276 -17.39 1.63 -13.23
CA CYS A 276 -17.05 2.29 -11.97
C CYS A 276 -17.82 3.61 -11.83
N ASP A 277 -18.37 3.84 -10.65
CA ASP A 277 -18.78 5.17 -10.22
C ASP A 277 -17.61 5.89 -9.54
N VAL A 278 -17.84 7.13 -9.11
CA VAL A 278 -16.81 7.96 -8.48
C VAL A 278 -16.30 7.40 -7.14
N ASP A 279 -17.06 6.50 -6.51
CA ASP A 279 -16.76 5.94 -5.19
C ASP A 279 -16.14 4.53 -5.28
N SER A 280 -15.89 3.99 -6.48
CA SER A 280 -15.36 2.65 -6.68
C SER A 280 -14.00 2.63 -7.39
N ILE A 281 -13.16 1.66 -7.04
CA ILE A 281 -11.89 1.34 -7.67
C ILE A 281 -11.85 -0.14 -8.02
N PRO A 282 -11.45 -0.51 -9.24
CA PRO A 282 -11.22 -1.91 -9.59
C PRO A 282 -10.03 -2.50 -8.85
N VAL A 283 -10.27 -3.51 -8.05
CA VAL A 283 -9.25 -4.34 -7.41
C VAL A 283 -9.64 -5.80 -7.57
N TYR A 284 -8.71 -6.61 -8.03
CA TYR A 284 -8.91 -8.04 -8.22
C TYR A 284 -7.94 -8.86 -7.39
N VAL A 285 -8.43 -9.94 -6.84
CA VAL A 285 -7.61 -10.95 -6.14
C VAL A 285 -7.29 -12.07 -7.10
N ARG A 286 -6.03 -12.48 -7.16
CA ARG A 286 -5.63 -13.72 -7.87
C ARG A 286 -6.28 -14.93 -7.16
N ASN A 287 -7.05 -15.74 -7.87
CA ASN A 287 -7.62 -16.96 -7.29
C ASN A 287 -6.51 -17.91 -6.83
N GLY A 288 -6.69 -18.54 -5.69
CA GLY A 288 -5.66 -19.31 -4.99
C GLY A 288 -4.94 -18.50 -3.90
N SER A 289 -5.29 -17.22 -3.69
CA SER A 289 -4.67 -16.37 -2.66
C SER A 289 -5.33 -16.53 -1.29
N ILE A 290 -4.55 -16.21 -0.26
CA ILE A 290 -5.01 -16.02 1.12
C ILE A 290 -4.64 -14.59 1.53
N ILE A 291 -5.62 -13.79 1.91
CA ILE A 291 -5.43 -12.38 2.30
C ILE A 291 -5.68 -12.24 3.80
N PRO A 292 -4.65 -11.99 4.61
CA PRO A 292 -4.84 -11.67 6.02
C PRO A 292 -5.38 -10.26 6.17
N MET A 293 -6.35 -10.11 7.05
CA MET A 293 -7.04 -8.85 7.36
C MET A 293 -7.23 -8.69 8.86
N ASN A 294 -7.39 -7.43 9.30
CA ASN A 294 -7.93 -7.11 10.62
C ASN A 294 -9.28 -6.45 10.39
N LEU A 295 -10.37 -7.10 10.72
CA LEU A 295 -11.72 -6.61 10.47
C LEU A 295 -12.39 -6.12 11.76
N ASN A 296 -13.44 -5.30 11.61
CA ASN A 296 -14.31 -4.92 12.72
C ASN A 296 -15.19 -6.10 13.18
N GLU A 297 -16.06 -5.84 14.14
CA GLU A 297 -16.98 -6.87 14.69
C GLU A 297 -17.98 -7.37 13.64
N ASP A 298 -18.29 -6.56 12.62
CA ASP A 298 -19.21 -6.93 11.53
C ASP A 298 -18.52 -7.74 10.42
N TYR A 299 -17.21 -7.93 10.48
CA TYR A 299 -16.38 -8.64 9.48
C TYR A 299 -16.45 -8.03 8.07
N GLU A 300 -16.65 -6.73 7.98
CA GLU A 300 -16.82 -5.99 6.73
C GLU A 300 -15.59 -5.15 6.40
N LEU A 301 -15.30 -5.02 5.08
CA LEU A 301 -14.32 -4.07 4.58
C LEU A 301 -14.80 -2.63 4.76
N GLY A 302 -13.86 -1.72 5.05
CA GLY A 302 -14.16 -0.32 5.33
C GLY A 302 -14.69 -0.09 6.75
N GLY A 303 -14.87 -1.15 7.53
CA GLY A 303 -15.21 -1.07 8.96
C GLY A 303 -14.04 -0.55 9.79
N SER A 304 -14.34 0.34 10.75
CA SER A 304 -13.32 0.95 11.62
C SER A 304 -12.78 -0.06 12.63
N ILE A 305 -11.45 -0.14 12.73
CA ILE A 305 -10.73 -0.99 13.71
C ILE A 305 -9.81 -0.17 14.63
N GLY A 306 -9.90 1.17 14.55
CA GLY A 306 -8.99 2.06 15.24
C GLY A 306 -7.64 2.19 14.53
N ASN A 307 -6.61 2.59 15.26
CA ASN A 307 -5.27 2.89 14.75
C ASN A 307 -4.16 2.09 15.43
N ASP A 308 -4.50 1.02 16.14
CA ASP A 308 -3.50 0.10 16.69
C ASP A 308 -2.95 -0.76 15.55
N VAL A 309 -1.67 -0.59 15.25
CA VAL A 309 -0.99 -1.31 14.16
C VAL A 309 -0.21 -2.55 14.67
N ASP A 310 -0.02 -2.65 15.97
CA ASP A 310 0.76 -3.71 16.61
C ASP A 310 -0.09 -4.92 17.02
N ASN A 311 -1.39 -4.67 17.26
CA ASN A 311 -2.31 -5.70 17.74
C ASN A 311 -3.52 -5.84 16.83
N TYR A 312 -3.74 -7.03 16.33
CA TYR A 312 -4.94 -7.35 15.55
C TYR A 312 -6.05 -7.77 16.50
N THR A 313 -7.15 -7.03 16.48
CA THR A 313 -8.33 -7.32 17.31
C THR A 313 -9.17 -8.46 16.77
N ASN A 314 -9.19 -8.61 15.45
CA ASN A 314 -10.00 -9.59 14.75
C ASN A 314 -9.30 -10.08 13.48
N LEU A 315 -8.24 -10.86 13.68
CA LEU A 315 -7.45 -11.41 12.58
C LEU A 315 -8.32 -12.35 11.74
N THR A 316 -8.50 -12.01 10.48
CA THR A 316 -9.33 -12.74 9.53
C THR A 316 -8.51 -13.13 8.31
N PHE A 317 -8.53 -14.40 7.93
CA PHE A 317 -7.96 -14.85 6.66
C PHE A 317 -9.08 -15.03 5.62
N ARG A 318 -9.05 -14.19 4.58
CA ARG A 318 -9.93 -14.37 3.42
C ARG A 318 -9.24 -15.32 2.44
N VAL A 319 -9.81 -16.50 2.25
CA VAL A 319 -9.26 -17.59 1.46
C VAL A 319 -10.02 -17.69 0.14
N TYR A 320 -9.29 -17.64 -0.95
CA TYR A 320 -9.79 -17.84 -2.32
C TYR A 320 -9.24 -19.18 -2.81
N PRO A 321 -9.99 -20.29 -2.63
CA PRO A 321 -9.46 -21.64 -2.83
C PRO A 321 -9.24 -21.94 -4.30
N LYS A 322 -8.05 -22.46 -4.63
CA LYS A 322 -7.70 -23.02 -5.94
C LYS A 322 -6.49 -23.94 -5.79
N GLY A 323 -6.75 -25.24 -5.75
CA GLY A 323 -5.70 -26.22 -5.46
C GLY A 323 -5.08 -26.01 -4.07
N ASP A 324 -3.77 -26.19 -3.98
CA ASP A 324 -3.01 -25.97 -2.75
C ASP A 324 -2.43 -24.56 -2.72
N SER A 325 -2.61 -23.87 -1.60
CA SER A 325 -2.09 -22.51 -1.41
C SER A 325 -1.63 -22.29 0.04
N SER A 326 -0.75 -21.32 0.24
CA SER A 326 -0.30 -20.91 1.57
C SER A 326 0.08 -19.45 1.61
N TYR A 327 -0.04 -18.87 2.80
CA TYR A 327 0.38 -17.51 3.08
C TYR A 327 1.07 -17.42 4.44
N THR A 328 2.18 -16.73 4.52
CA THR A 328 2.88 -16.47 5.76
C THR A 328 2.62 -15.03 6.19
N LEU A 329 1.82 -14.87 7.23
CA LEU A 329 1.61 -13.62 7.93
C LEU A 329 2.85 -13.31 8.77
N VAL A 330 3.32 -12.07 8.72
CA VAL A 330 4.37 -11.53 9.60
C VAL A 330 3.73 -10.55 10.58
N HIS A 331 3.97 -10.75 11.87
CA HIS A 331 3.51 -9.85 12.94
C HIS A 331 4.49 -8.68 13.16
N SER A 332 4.07 -7.65 13.88
CA SER A 332 4.92 -6.47 14.19
C SER A 332 6.19 -6.84 14.98
N ASP A 333 6.16 -7.90 15.80
CA ASP A 333 7.31 -8.47 16.50
C ASP A 333 8.20 -9.38 15.63
N ARG A 334 7.90 -9.48 14.32
CA ARG A 334 8.53 -10.34 13.31
C ARG A 334 8.29 -11.85 13.51
N SER A 335 7.44 -12.25 14.42
CA SER A 335 6.97 -13.63 14.47
C SER A 335 6.09 -13.92 13.23
N THR A 336 6.00 -15.19 12.85
CA THR A 336 5.30 -15.59 11.63
C THR A 336 4.22 -16.63 11.91
N MET A 337 3.16 -16.58 11.10
CA MET A 337 2.09 -17.57 11.09
C MET A 337 1.80 -18.00 9.65
N THR A 338 2.00 -19.27 9.32
CA THR A 338 1.68 -19.79 7.99
C THR A 338 0.31 -20.45 8.00
N VAL A 339 -0.58 -19.93 7.18
CA VAL A 339 -1.91 -20.49 6.90
C VAL A 339 -1.87 -21.18 5.54
N SER A 340 -2.45 -22.35 5.42
CA SER A 340 -2.55 -23.08 4.17
C SER A 340 -4.00 -23.46 3.86
N ALA A 341 -4.33 -23.54 2.59
CA ALA A 341 -5.62 -24.00 2.09
C ALA A 341 -5.42 -25.03 0.98
N SER A 342 -6.33 -25.96 0.89
CA SER A 342 -6.33 -27.02 -0.12
C SER A 342 -7.75 -27.26 -0.59
N GLU A 343 -7.95 -27.34 -1.90
CA GLU A 343 -9.23 -27.61 -2.54
C GLU A 343 -9.23 -29.02 -3.12
N ASP A 344 -10.18 -29.85 -2.70
CA ASP A 344 -10.43 -31.16 -3.28
C ASP A 344 -11.68 -31.13 -4.18
N PHE A 345 -11.44 -30.96 -5.47
CA PHE A 345 -12.51 -30.93 -6.50
C PHE A 345 -13.35 -32.21 -6.54
N LYS A 346 -12.78 -33.37 -6.21
CA LYS A 346 -13.50 -34.66 -6.25
C LYS A 346 -14.56 -34.76 -5.17
N ASN A 347 -14.23 -34.21 -3.99
CA ASN A 347 -15.11 -34.27 -2.83
C ASN A 347 -15.84 -32.94 -2.61
N SER A 348 -15.61 -31.93 -3.48
CA SER A 348 -16.18 -30.59 -3.36
C SER A 348 -15.94 -29.97 -1.97
N SER A 349 -14.71 -30.06 -1.49
CA SER A 349 -14.34 -29.62 -0.16
C SER A 349 -13.12 -28.70 -0.17
N VAL A 350 -13.10 -27.77 0.78
CA VAL A 350 -11.95 -26.89 1.05
C VAL A 350 -11.49 -27.15 2.48
N SER A 351 -10.20 -27.35 2.65
CA SER A 351 -9.54 -27.48 3.94
C SER A 351 -8.66 -26.26 4.19
N VAL A 352 -8.78 -25.65 5.37
CA VAL A 352 -7.91 -24.55 5.80
C VAL A 352 -7.19 -24.98 7.07
N SER A 353 -5.87 -24.86 7.07
CA SER A 353 -5.02 -25.17 8.23
C SER A 353 -4.44 -23.89 8.78
N ILE A 354 -4.73 -23.61 10.05
CA ILE A 354 -4.25 -22.45 10.80
C ILE A 354 -3.50 -22.98 12.03
N PRO A 355 -2.25 -22.52 12.29
CA PRO A 355 -1.55 -22.85 13.52
C PRO A 355 -2.30 -22.32 14.75
N ALA A 356 -2.00 -22.87 15.92
CA ALA A 356 -2.54 -22.34 17.17
C ALA A 356 -2.10 -20.87 17.34
N ALA A 357 -3.05 -19.99 17.56
CA ALA A 357 -2.83 -18.56 17.73
C ALA A 357 -3.21 -18.12 19.16
N ALA A 358 -2.53 -17.08 19.66
CA ALA A 358 -2.83 -16.48 20.96
C ALA A 358 -4.08 -15.58 20.93
N ILE A 359 -4.55 -15.22 19.72
CA ILE A 359 -5.72 -14.35 19.48
C ILE A 359 -6.76 -15.14 18.68
N PRO A 360 -8.04 -14.78 18.76
CA PRO A 360 -9.08 -15.33 17.91
C PRO A 360 -8.74 -15.12 16.43
N VAL A 361 -8.96 -16.16 15.62
CA VAL A 361 -8.76 -16.13 14.17
C VAL A 361 -10.04 -16.55 13.47
N THR A 362 -10.46 -15.75 12.52
CA THR A 362 -11.62 -16.02 11.67
C THR A 362 -11.15 -16.37 10.25
N THR A 363 -11.93 -17.19 9.56
CA THR A 363 -11.71 -17.52 8.15
C THR A 363 -12.95 -17.21 7.34
N GLN A 364 -12.78 -16.41 6.28
CA GLN A 364 -13.77 -16.20 5.24
C GLN A 364 -13.35 -16.98 4.00
N VAL A 365 -14.10 -17.97 3.59
CA VAL A 365 -13.78 -18.79 2.41
C VAL A 365 -14.67 -18.37 1.24
N PHE A 366 -14.03 -17.94 0.14
CA PHE A 366 -14.74 -17.65 -1.10
C PHE A 366 -15.28 -18.96 -1.72
N GLY A 367 -16.53 -18.93 -2.15
CA GLY A 367 -17.16 -20.08 -2.80
C GLY A 367 -18.66 -20.15 -2.56
N THR A 368 -19.24 -21.28 -2.91
CA THR A 368 -20.64 -21.56 -2.64
C THR A 368 -20.85 -21.92 -1.16
N GLU A 369 -22.04 -21.67 -0.65
CA GLU A 369 -22.39 -22.03 0.72
C GLU A 369 -22.15 -23.52 0.98
N PRO A 370 -21.35 -23.89 2.03
CA PRO A 370 -21.02 -25.27 2.31
C PRO A 370 -22.22 -26.00 2.92
N THR A 371 -22.34 -27.31 2.65
CA THR A 371 -23.34 -28.17 3.26
C THR A 371 -23.03 -28.55 4.71
N GLY A 372 -21.79 -28.38 5.13
CA GLY A 372 -21.32 -28.59 6.48
C GLY A 372 -19.89 -28.11 6.67
N VAL A 373 -19.56 -27.77 7.91
CA VAL A 373 -18.22 -27.31 8.31
C VAL A 373 -17.76 -28.12 9.52
N THR A 374 -16.48 -28.46 9.54
CA THR A 374 -15.84 -29.09 10.69
C THR A 374 -14.62 -28.30 11.14
N VAL A 375 -14.39 -28.24 12.44
CA VAL A 375 -13.16 -27.70 13.03
C VAL A 375 -12.49 -28.80 13.84
N ASN A 376 -11.24 -29.12 13.52
CA ASN A 376 -10.50 -30.23 14.14
C ASN A 376 -11.26 -31.58 14.08
N GLY A 377 -11.97 -31.85 12.96
CA GLY A 377 -12.76 -33.02 12.73
C GLY A 377 -14.12 -33.05 13.45
N GLN A 378 -14.49 -32.04 14.18
CA GLN A 378 -15.79 -31.92 14.84
C GLN A 378 -16.71 -31.00 14.04
N ALA A 379 -17.92 -31.44 13.79
CA ALA A 379 -18.93 -30.62 13.11
C ALA A 379 -19.30 -29.43 13.98
N ILE A 380 -19.32 -28.24 13.37
CA ILE A 380 -19.77 -27.01 14.03
C ILE A 380 -21.20 -26.67 13.62
N GLN A 381 -21.94 -26.08 14.55
CA GLN A 381 -23.29 -25.62 14.28
C GLN A 381 -23.25 -24.32 13.47
N ARG A 382 -24.13 -24.23 12.48
CA ARG A 382 -24.33 -22.99 11.73
C ARG A 382 -25.01 -21.95 12.62
N ALA A 383 -24.43 -20.75 12.70
CA ALA A 383 -25.14 -19.58 13.21
C ALA A 383 -26.04 -19.00 12.09
N ALA A 384 -27.27 -18.62 12.44
CA ALA A 384 -28.21 -18.04 11.48
C ALA A 384 -27.96 -16.54 11.28
N THR A 385 -27.38 -15.88 12.28
CA THR A 385 -27.10 -14.45 12.30
C THR A 385 -25.67 -14.16 12.77
N LEU A 386 -25.19 -12.95 12.49
CA LEU A 386 -23.90 -12.49 12.99
C LEU A 386 -23.86 -12.44 14.53
N ASP A 387 -24.93 -12.01 15.17
CA ASP A 387 -25.06 -11.97 16.64
C ASP A 387 -24.92 -13.37 17.27
N GLU A 388 -25.52 -14.40 16.65
CA GLU A 388 -25.36 -15.79 17.09
C GLU A 388 -23.93 -16.30 16.90
N PHE A 389 -23.28 -15.91 15.80
CA PHE A 389 -21.89 -16.26 15.54
C PHE A 389 -20.95 -15.62 16.57
N GLN A 390 -21.13 -14.32 16.85
CA GLN A 390 -20.34 -13.58 17.85
C GLN A 390 -20.55 -14.17 19.26
N ALA A 391 -21.79 -14.47 19.62
CA ALA A 391 -22.11 -15.09 20.92
C ALA A 391 -21.44 -16.47 21.09
N ALA A 392 -21.30 -17.23 19.99
CA ALA A 392 -20.65 -18.54 20.01
C ALA A 392 -19.12 -18.47 20.17
N GLN A 393 -18.50 -17.33 19.83
CA GLN A 393 -17.05 -17.11 20.03
C GLN A 393 -16.68 -16.81 21.49
N THR A 394 -17.63 -16.34 22.29
CA THR A 394 -17.42 -15.93 23.69
C THR A 394 -17.78 -17.03 24.70
N ALA A 395 -18.34 -18.14 24.23
CA ALA A 395 -18.77 -19.30 25.04
C ALA A 395 -17.73 -20.45 24.96
#